data_6731f1d7ebc418ef6cc9f9200c6d24ea
#
_entry.id   6731f1d7ebc418ef6cc9f9200c6d24ea
#
_cell.length_a   1.000
_cell.length_b   1.000
_cell.length_c   1.000
_cell.angle_alpha   90.00
_cell.angle_beta   90.00
_cell.angle_gamma   90.00
#
_symmetry.space_group_name_H-M   'P 1'
#
loop_
_entity.id
_entity.type
_entity.pdbx_description
1 polymer ?
#
loop_
_entity_poly.entity_id
_entity_poly.type
_entity_poly.pdbx_seq_one_letter_code
_entity_poly.pdbx_strand_id
1 'polypeptide(L)'
;EGAMGSIDAVLIRMKELAEQAATGSYSEQQRNIMNNEFVQMKEEINRIATTTNFNSINMLNSATGTNRIHFGEGSYIEVKSVDVRPSALIDSASVSINGADGSKAQAALALVTEAIQRKDSARASFGYMMNRLESTNEVLNIQAENLMAAESRISDVDVATEMAALTRNQVLAQAGVAMLAQANTMPQMALTLLQR
;
A
#
# COMPACT_ATOMS: atom_id res chain seq x y z
N GLU A 1 2.19 10.33 -1.47
CA GLU A 1 3.03 11.22 -0.68
C GLU A 1 4.02 12.00 -1.54
N GLY A 2 4.71 11.38 -2.49
CA GLY A 2 5.63 12.06 -3.39
C GLY A 2 5.00 13.26 -4.13
N ALA A 3 3.77 13.11 -4.63
CA ALA A 3 3.03 14.19 -5.26
C ALA A 3 2.72 15.34 -4.27
N MET A 4 2.45 15.04 -3.02
CA MET A 4 2.25 16.07 -1.98
C MET A 4 3.54 16.81 -1.65
N GLY A 5 4.70 16.15 -1.74
CA GLY A 5 6.00 16.82 -1.66
C GLY A 5 6.24 17.80 -2.80
N SER A 6 5.80 17.46 -4.03
CA SER A 6 5.84 18.38 -5.17
C SER A 6 4.90 19.58 -4.97
N ILE A 7 3.69 19.34 -4.48
CA ILE A 7 2.73 20.43 -4.15
C ILE A 7 3.30 21.36 -3.07
N ASP A 8 4.02 20.82 -2.09
CA ASP A 8 4.69 21.62 -1.05
C ASP A 8 5.68 22.61 -1.64
N ALA A 9 6.57 22.16 -2.53
CA ALA A 9 7.53 23.01 -3.21
C ALA A 9 6.84 24.15 -3.99
N VAL A 10 5.71 23.83 -4.66
CA VAL A 10 4.91 24.82 -5.39
C VAL A 10 4.26 25.83 -4.45
N LEU A 11 3.68 25.38 -3.32
CA LEU A 11 3.08 26.27 -2.31
C LEU A 11 4.11 27.19 -1.66
N ILE A 12 5.33 26.68 -1.38
CA ILE A 12 6.44 27.50 -0.87
C ILE A 12 6.79 28.58 -1.90
N ARG A 13 6.89 28.23 -3.17
CA ARG A 13 7.15 29.21 -4.23
C ARG A 13 6.04 30.26 -4.35
N MET A 14 4.78 29.84 -4.24
CA MET A 14 3.63 30.77 -4.20
C MET A 14 3.70 31.71 -2.99
N LYS A 15 4.15 31.21 -1.83
CA LYS A 15 4.36 32.03 -0.63
C LYS A 15 5.44 33.09 -0.86
N GLU A 16 6.58 32.71 -1.43
CA GLU A 16 7.66 33.65 -1.78
C GLU A 16 7.16 34.76 -2.72
N LEU A 17 6.40 34.41 -3.77
CA LEU A 17 5.83 35.39 -4.69
C LEU A 17 4.85 36.35 -3.98
N ALA A 18 4.03 35.80 -3.07
CA ALA A 18 3.10 36.63 -2.29
C ALA A 18 3.84 37.56 -1.33
N GLU A 19 4.92 37.10 -0.66
CA GLU A 19 5.77 37.93 0.20
C GLU A 19 6.44 39.04 -0.60
N GLN A 20 7.00 38.73 -1.77
CA GLN A 20 7.61 39.73 -2.65
C GLN A 20 6.57 40.79 -3.09
N ALA A 21 5.39 40.37 -3.57
CA ALA A 21 4.36 41.24 -4.02
C ALA A 21 3.73 42.11 -2.89
N ALA A 22 3.79 41.61 -1.65
CA ALA A 22 3.31 42.37 -0.47
C ALA A 22 4.24 43.51 -0.08
N THR A 23 5.50 43.54 -0.53
CA THR A 23 6.42 44.63 -0.24
C THR A 23 6.07 45.87 -1.06
N GLY A 24 6.27 47.05 -0.47
CA GLY A 24 6.01 48.34 -1.12
C GLY A 24 6.98 48.70 -2.25
N SER A 25 8.03 47.88 -2.48
CA SER A 25 9.10 48.16 -3.43
C SER A 25 8.79 47.84 -4.88
N TYR A 26 7.70 47.11 -5.14
CA TYR A 26 7.35 46.67 -6.49
C TYR A 26 6.22 47.50 -7.09
N SER A 27 6.36 47.83 -8.38
CA SER A 27 5.31 48.49 -9.14
C SER A 27 4.15 47.53 -9.45
N GLU A 28 2.98 48.10 -9.81
CA GLU A 28 1.83 47.32 -10.24
C GLU A 28 2.14 46.42 -11.43
N GLN A 29 2.93 46.87 -12.40
CA GLN A 29 3.36 46.04 -13.53
C GLN A 29 4.20 44.86 -13.09
N GLN A 30 5.11 45.03 -12.16
CA GLN A 30 5.92 43.96 -11.60
C GLN A 30 5.07 42.95 -10.82
N ARG A 31 4.09 43.42 -10.02
CA ARG A 31 3.13 42.55 -9.36
C ARG A 31 2.26 41.77 -10.35
N ASN A 32 1.89 42.36 -11.47
CA ASN A 32 1.16 41.66 -12.51
C ASN A 32 2.01 40.52 -13.13
N ILE A 33 3.31 40.73 -13.34
CA ILE A 33 4.22 39.68 -13.83
C ILE A 33 4.33 38.54 -12.80
N MET A 34 4.53 38.88 -11.53
CA MET A 34 4.56 37.89 -10.43
C MET A 34 3.23 37.11 -10.32
N ASN A 35 2.10 37.83 -10.54
CA ASN A 35 0.79 37.19 -10.52
C ASN A 35 0.61 36.15 -11.64
N ASN A 36 1.19 36.39 -12.82
CA ASN A 36 1.16 35.37 -13.89
C ASN A 36 1.88 34.08 -13.45
N GLU A 37 3.04 34.20 -12.82
CA GLU A 37 3.75 33.04 -12.24
C GLU A 37 2.91 32.38 -11.14
N PHE A 38 2.32 33.16 -10.25
CA PHE A 38 1.45 32.67 -9.19
C PHE A 38 0.26 31.87 -9.71
N VAL A 39 -0.37 32.31 -10.79
CA VAL A 39 -1.48 31.60 -11.45
C VAL A 39 -0.97 30.28 -12.06
N GLN A 40 0.19 30.29 -12.70
CA GLN A 40 0.79 29.06 -13.26
C GLN A 40 1.12 28.04 -12.16
N MET A 41 1.62 28.50 -11.01
CA MET A 41 1.85 27.61 -9.85
C MET A 41 0.53 27.01 -9.33
N LYS A 42 -0.54 27.79 -9.31
CA LYS A 42 -1.88 27.31 -8.93
C LYS A 42 -2.40 26.26 -9.92
N GLU A 43 -2.20 26.45 -11.22
CA GLU A 43 -2.56 25.47 -12.24
C GLU A 43 -1.72 24.19 -12.12
N GLU A 44 -0.45 24.31 -11.76
CA GLU A 44 0.43 23.17 -11.55
C GLU A 44 -0.02 22.30 -10.35
N ILE A 45 -0.45 22.92 -9.24
CA ILE A 45 -1.05 22.18 -8.12
C ILE A 45 -2.30 21.41 -8.59
N ASN A 46 -3.16 22.08 -9.38
CA ASN A 46 -4.35 21.42 -9.92
C ASN A 46 -3.99 20.26 -10.84
N ARG A 47 -2.99 20.42 -11.69
CA ARG A 47 -2.49 19.36 -12.57
C ARG A 47 -1.98 18.18 -11.76
N ILE A 48 -1.10 18.40 -10.76
CA ILE A 48 -0.57 17.35 -9.91
C ILE A 48 -1.70 16.61 -9.19
N ALA A 49 -2.66 17.35 -8.60
CA ALA A 49 -3.77 16.75 -7.85
C ALA A 49 -4.68 15.88 -8.75
N THR A 50 -4.91 16.30 -10.00
CA THR A 50 -5.81 15.59 -10.92
C THR A 50 -5.15 14.46 -11.68
N THR A 51 -3.86 14.56 -11.98
CA THR A 51 -3.12 13.52 -12.74
C THR A 51 -2.54 12.44 -11.84
N THR A 52 -2.38 12.71 -10.53
CA THR A 52 -1.87 11.71 -9.60
C THR A 52 -2.94 10.66 -9.32
N ASN A 53 -2.72 9.48 -9.86
CA ASN A 53 -3.59 8.33 -9.63
C ASN A 53 -2.74 7.06 -9.43
N PHE A 54 -3.31 6.10 -8.75
CA PHE A 54 -2.78 4.75 -8.62
C PHE A 54 -3.87 3.78 -9.04
N ASN A 55 -3.61 2.96 -10.06
CA ASN A 55 -4.58 2.00 -10.61
C ASN A 55 -5.94 2.67 -10.95
N SER A 56 -5.90 3.85 -11.59
CA SER A 56 -7.08 4.67 -11.94
C SER A 56 -7.86 5.22 -10.73
N ILE A 57 -7.32 5.10 -9.53
CA ILE A 57 -7.90 5.65 -8.31
C ILE A 57 -7.21 6.97 -8.00
N ASN A 58 -7.98 8.06 -8.01
CA ASN A 58 -7.49 9.37 -7.64
C ASN A 58 -7.60 9.56 -6.12
N MET A 59 -6.47 9.88 -5.49
CA MET A 59 -6.39 10.02 -4.03
C MET A 59 -6.30 11.49 -3.58
N LEU A 60 -6.05 12.43 -4.52
CA LEU A 60 -5.72 13.82 -4.22
C LEU A 60 -6.73 14.83 -4.76
N ASN A 61 -7.78 14.40 -5.44
CA ASN A 61 -8.76 15.28 -6.09
C ASN A 61 -10.17 15.17 -5.54
N SER A 62 -10.37 14.45 -4.45
CA SER A 62 -11.68 14.26 -3.84
C SER A 62 -11.57 14.06 -2.33
N ALA A 63 -12.42 14.73 -1.57
CA ALA A 63 -12.51 14.54 -0.13
C ALA A 63 -13.42 13.37 0.29
N THR A 64 -14.15 12.75 -0.66
CA THR A 64 -15.16 11.73 -0.38
C THR A 64 -14.76 10.31 -0.79
N GLY A 65 -13.62 10.16 -1.45
CA GLY A 65 -13.11 8.86 -1.85
C GLY A 65 -12.62 8.07 -0.64
N THR A 66 -13.05 6.81 -0.54
CA THR A 66 -12.58 5.88 0.50
C THR A 66 -12.19 4.57 -0.15
N ASN A 67 -10.95 4.16 0.00
CA ASN A 67 -10.47 2.86 -0.46
C ASN A 67 -10.30 1.94 0.75
N ARG A 68 -10.92 0.76 0.68
CA ARG A 68 -10.84 -0.25 1.72
C ARG A 68 -9.85 -1.32 1.33
N ILE A 69 -8.82 -1.49 2.14
CA ILE A 69 -7.84 -2.56 2.00
C ILE A 69 -8.25 -3.66 2.98
N HIS A 70 -8.78 -4.77 2.46
CA HIS A 70 -9.19 -5.92 3.25
C HIS A 70 -7.98 -6.83 3.51
N PHE A 71 -7.86 -7.31 4.75
CA PHE A 71 -6.81 -8.23 5.18
C PHE A 71 -7.35 -9.41 6.01
N GLY A 72 -8.67 -9.58 6.05
CA GLY A 72 -9.35 -10.69 6.72
C GLY A 72 -10.85 -10.56 6.60
N GLU A 73 -11.59 -11.56 7.06
CA GLU A 73 -13.04 -11.54 7.07
C GLU A 73 -13.54 -10.42 8.00
N GLY A 74 -14.22 -9.42 7.42
CA GLY A 74 -14.74 -8.26 8.15
C GLY A 74 -13.68 -7.23 8.59
N SER A 75 -12.38 -7.48 8.35
CA SER A 75 -11.30 -6.58 8.76
C SER A 75 -10.74 -5.81 7.57
N TYR A 76 -10.72 -4.48 7.67
CA TYR A 76 -10.19 -3.60 6.63
C TYR A 76 -9.57 -2.32 7.21
N ILE A 77 -8.68 -1.71 6.45
CA ILE A 77 -8.17 -0.37 6.69
C ILE A 77 -8.75 0.56 5.63
N GLU A 78 -9.35 1.65 6.08
CA GLU A 78 -9.85 2.69 5.18
C GLU A 78 -8.74 3.70 4.89
N VAL A 79 -8.39 3.84 3.62
CA VAL A 79 -7.52 4.90 3.11
C VAL A 79 -8.42 5.96 2.49
N LYS A 80 -8.52 7.12 3.16
CA LYS A 80 -9.35 8.24 2.71
C LYS A 80 -8.59 9.08 1.69
N SER A 81 -9.27 9.43 0.60
CA SER A 81 -8.77 10.45 -0.34
C SER A 81 -8.81 11.82 0.32
N VAL A 82 -7.92 12.71 -0.11
CA VAL A 82 -7.88 14.09 0.34
C VAL A 82 -7.93 15.00 -0.89
N ASP A 83 -8.70 16.07 -0.82
CA ASP A 83 -8.73 17.08 -1.87
C ASP A 83 -7.64 18.14 -1.61
N VAL A 84 -6.62 18.12 -2.46
CA VAL A 84 -5.51 19.09 -2.42
C VAL A 84 -5.51 20.01 -3.64
N ARG A 85 -6.63 20.09 -4.35
CA ARG A 85 -6.78 21.07 -5.43
C ARG A 85 -6.75 22.50 -4.87
N PRO A 86 -6.37 23.50 -5.67
CA PRO A 86 -6.36 24.88 -5.23
C PRO A 86 -7.70 25.36 -4.67
N SER A 87 -8.82 24.84 -5.19
CA SER A 87 -10.16 25.16 -4.70
C SER A 87 -10.44 24.67 -3.28
N ALA A 88 -9.77 23.61 -2.84
CA ALA A 88 -9.91 23.04 -1.50
C ALA A 88 -8.85 23.57 -0.52
N LEU A 89 -7.63 23.78 -1.02
CA LEU A 89 -6.53 24.29 -0.20
C LEU A 89 -6.63 25.78 0.08
N ILE A 90 -6.92 26.57 -0.96
CA ILE A 90 -6.92 28.03 -0.94
C ILE A 90 -8.38 28.51 -1.03
N ASP A 91 -9.22 28.24 -0.18
CA ASP A 91 -10.65 28.59 -0.01
C ASP A 91 -11.22 29.77 -0.86
N SER A 92 -10.51 30.23 -1.89
CA SER A 92 -10.91 31.29 -2.80
C SER A 92 -10.40 31.03 -4.21
N ALA A 93 -11.33 30.87 -5.15
CA ALA A 93 -11.03 30.70 -6.58
C ALA A 93 -10.31 31.93 -7.19
N SER A 94 -10.38 33.08 -6.55
CA SER A 94 -9.91 34.39 -7.06
C SER A 94 -8.69 34.95 -6.33
N VAL A 95 -7.91 34.11 -5.62
CA VAL A 95 -6.68 34.59 -4.97
C VAL A 95 -5.68 35.07 -6.01
N SER A 96 -5.27 36.33 -5.89
CA SER A 96 -4.32 37.00 -6.77
C SER A 96 -3.38 37.90 -5.95
N ILE A 97 -2.19 38.12 -6.50
CA ILE A 97 -1.17 38.98 -5.87
C ILE A 97 -0.94 40.28 -6.65
N ASN A 98 -1.80 40.55 -7.66
CA ASN A 98 -1.78 41.78 -8.43
C ASN A 98 -2.44 42.95 -7.66
N GLY A 99 -2.17 44.17 -8.08
CA GLY A 99 -2.80 45.37 -7.52
C GLY A 99 -1.85 46.55 -7.37
N ALA A 100 -2.41 47.73 -7.16
CA ALA A 100 -1.63 48.92 -7.02
C ALA A 100 -0.89 48.99 -5.66
N ASP A 101 -1.47 48.36 -4.64
CA ASP A 101 -0.92 48.21 -3.30
C ASP A 101 -0.68 46.73 -2.95
N GLY A 102 0.07 46.46 -1.90
CA GLY A 102 0.38 45.07 -1.48
C GLY A 102 -0.77 44.36 -0.74
N SER A 103 -1.97 44.93 -0.61
CA SER A 103 -3.05 44.41 0.23
C SER A 103 -3.57 43.05 -0.24
N LYS A 104 -3.75 42.85 -1.54
CA LYS A 104 -4.15 41.59 -2.11
C LYS A 104 -3.08 40.49 -1.90
N ALA A 105 -1.80 40.88 -2.03
CA ALA A 105 -0.70 39.97 -1.80
C ALA A 105 -0.58 39.54 -0.31
N GLN A 106 -0.88 40.44 0.63
CA GLN A 106 -0.97 40.10 2.06
C GLN A 106 -2.12 39.14 2.34
N ALA A 107 -3.28 39.34 1.74
CA ALA A 107 -4.39 38.41 1.84
C ALA A 107 -4.05 37.03 1.23
N ALA A 108 -3.41 37.05 0.05
CA ALA A 108 -2.94 35.78 -0.59
C ALA A 108 -1.91 35.07 0.26
N LEU A 109 -0.99 35.78 0.91
CA LEU A 109 0.02 35.20 1.80
C LEU A 109 -0.61 34.45 2.98
N ALA A 110 -1.66 35.03 3.59
CA ALA A 110 -2.39 34.35 4.67
C ALA A 110 -3.04 33.06 4.17
N LEU A 111 -3.71 33.11 3.02
CA LEU A 111 -4.38 31.95 2.43
C LEU A 111 -3.41 30.86 1.97
N VAL A 112 -2.26 31.21 1.40
CA VAL A 112 -1.22 30.23 1.03
C VAL A 112 -0.61 29.60 2.28
N THR A 113 -0.43 30.37 3.36
CA THR A 113 0.06 29.81 4.64
C THR A 113 -0.94 28.80 5.22
N GLU A 114 -2.23 29.10 5.16
CA GLU A 114 -3.28 28.17 5.57
C GLU A 114 -3.31 26.93 4.65
N ALA A 115 -3.13 27.11 3.34
CA ALA A 115 -3.04 25.98 2.39
C ALA A 115 -1.88 25.03 2.71
N ILE A 116 -0.72 25.56 3.12
CA ILE A 116 0.41 24.75 3.58
C ILE A 116 0.01 23.93 4.81
N GLN A 117 -0.65 24.54 5.80
CA GLN A 117 -1.11 23.82 7.00
C GLN A 117 -2.13 22.72 6.67
N ARG A 118 -3.09 22.99 5.78
CA ARG A 118 -4.07 22.02 5.31
C ARG A 118 -3.38 20.84 4.58
N LYS A 119 -2.41 21.14 3.71
CA LYS A 119 -1.59 20.15 3.04
C LYS A 119 -0.76 19.32 4.04
N ASP A 120 -0.16 19.96 5.06
CA ASP A 120 0.60 19.25 6.10
C ASP A 120 -0.29 18.30 6.90
N SER A 121 -1.51 18.72 7.25
CA SER A 121 -2.49 17.86 7.91
C SER A 121 -2.88 16.67 7.04
N ALA A 122 -3.07 16.89 5.74
CA ALA A 122 -3.34 15.83 4.78
C ALA A 122 -2.16 14.85 4.69
N ARG A 123 -0.93 15.38 4.61
CA ARG A 123 0.30 14.56 4.58
C ARG A 123 0.47 13.75 5.86
N ALA A 124 0.22 14.33 7.02
CA ALA A 124 0.23 13.61 8.28
C ALA A 124 -0.77 12.46 8.29
N SER A 125 -1.97 12.67 7.69
CA SER A 125 -2.98 11.63 7.59
C SER A 125 -2.53 10.43 6.75
N PHE A 126 -1.84 10.67 5.64
CA PHE A 126 -1.23 9.60 4.86
C PHE A 126 -0.06 8.92 5.61
N GLY A 127 0.74 9.70 6.35
CA GLY A 127 1.86 9.16 7.14
C GLY A 127 1.39 8.16 8.20
N TYR A 128 0.38 8.50 9.00
CA TYR A 128 -0.12 7.54 9.98
C TYR A 128 -0.84 6.34 9.35
N MET A 129 -1.47 6.50 8.20
CA MET A 129 -2.04 5.37 7.46
C MET A 129 -0.95 4.42 6.94
N MET A 130 0.17 4.97 6.43
CA MET A 130 1.32 4.16 6.02
C MET A 130 1.89 3.35 7.18
N ASN A 131 2.14 3.98 8.32
CA ASN A 131 2.64 3.28 9.52
C ASN A 131 1.66 2.18 9.99
N ARG A 132 0.36 2.45 9.91
CA ARG A 132 -0.66 1.46 10.25
C ARG A 132 -0.67 0.28 9.28
N LEU A 133 -0.54 0.53 7.97
CA LEU A 133 -0.45 -0.51 6.95
C LEU A 133 0.82 -1.35 7.12
N GLU A 134 1.94 -0.71 7.42
CA GLU A 134 3.21 -1.39 7.67
C GLU A 134 3.12 -2.31 8.89
N SER A 135 2.60 -1.82 10.03
CA SER A 135 2.36 -2.64 11.21
C SER A 135 1.39 -3.80 10.95
N THR A 136 0.34 -3.56 10.14
CA THR A 136 -0.59 -4.64 9.77
C THR A 136 0.09 -5.69 8.89
N ASN A 137 0.94 -5.27 7.97
CA ASN A 137 1.71 -6.19 7.13
C ASN A 137 2.67 -7.07 7.95
N GLU A 138 3.33 -6.50 8.96
CA GLU A 138 4.16 -7.28 9.90
C GLU A 138 3.34 -8.35 10.64
N VAL A 139 2.18 -7.96 11.18
CA VAL A 139 1.28 -8.91 11.88
C VAL A 139 0.81 -10.02 10.94
N LEU A 140 0.45 -9.68 9.69
CA LEU A 140 0.04 -10.67 8.69
C LEU A 140 1.17 -11.64 8.33
N ASN A 141 2.41 -11.15 8.22
CA ASN A 141 3.57 -12.01 7.96
C ASN A 141 3.81 -13.00 9.11
N ILE A 142 3.74 -12.52 10.37
CA ILE A 142 3.86 -13.40 11.56
C ILE A 142 2.72 -14.41 11.59
N GLN A 143 1.49 -14.00 11.27
CA GLN A 143 0.35 -14.89 11.21
C GLN A 143 0.50 -15.95 10.11
N ALA A 144 0.97 -15.56 8.93
CA ALA A 144 1.24 -16.49 7.84
C ALA A 144 2.32 -17.52 8.21
N GLU A 145 3.40 -17.10 8.87
CA GLU A 145 4.44 -18.00 9.37
C GLU A 145 3.89 -19.00 10.40
N ASN A 146 3.10 -18.52 11.36
CA ASN A 146 2.46 -19.38 12.35
C ASN A 146 1.49 -20.38 11.72
N LEU A 147 0.72 -19.96 10.70
CA LEU A 147 -0.19 -20.83 9.97
C LEU A 147 0.58 -21.89 9.16
N MET A 148 1.66 -21.51 8.49
CA MET A 148 2.54 -22.46 7.78
C MET A 148 3.17 -23.47 8.75
N ALA A 149 3.62 -23.02 9.93
CA ALA A 149 4.15 -23.91 10.95
C ALA A 149 3.07 -24.87 11.51
N ALA A 150 1.83 -24.39 11.63
CA ALA A 150 0.71 -25.24 12.05
C ALA A 150 0.31 -26.24 10.97
N GLU A 151 0.28 -25.81 9.71
CA GLU A 151 0.04 -26.67 8.55
C GLU A 151 1.09 -27.77 8.45
N SER A 152 2.37 -27.43 8.57
CA SER A 152 3.49 -28.40 8.58
C SER A 152 3.31 -29.45 9.68
N ARG A 153 2.90 -29.06 10.90
CA ARG A 153 2.64 -30.03 11.98
C ARG A 153 1.48 -30.99 11.72
N ILE A 154 0.54 -30.60 10.86
CA ILE A 154 -0.64 -31.42 10.52
C ILE A 154 -0.37 -32.23 9.26
N SER A 155 0.23 -31.64 8.26
CA SER A 155 0.41 -32.19 6.91
C SER A 155 1.72 -32.93 6.75
N ASP A 156 2.78 -32.54 7.45
CA ASP A 156 4.08 -33.19 7.27
C ASP A 156 4.11 -34.53 7.94
N VAL A 157 4.55 -35.51 7.16
CA VAL A 157 4.71 -36.91 7.62
C VAL A 157 6.04 -37.04 8.37
N ASP A 158 6.01 -37.69 9.53
CA ASP A 158 7.23 -38.13 10.19
C ASP A 158 7.91 -39.22 9.32
N VAL A 159 8.93 -38.78 8.59
CA VAL A 159 9.69 -39.64 7.66
C VAL A 159 10.24 -40.90 8.37
N ALA A 160 10.63 -40.81 9.63
CA ALA A 160 11.14 -41.96 10.38
C ALA A 160 10.04 -43.01 10.60
N THR A 161 8.85 -42.57 10.98
CA THR A 161 7.69 -43.46 11.19
C THR A 161 7.22 -44.07 9.86
N GLU A 162 7.17 -43.30 8.78
CA GLU A 162 6.73 -43.75 7.47
C GLU A 162 7.75 -44.71 6.84
N MET A 163 9.05 -44.45 6.98
CA MET A 163 10.11 -45.40 6.56
C MET A 163 10.08 -46.71 7.34
N ALA A 164 9.77 -46.68 8.64
CA ALA A 164 9.58 -47.87 9.44
C ALA A 164 8.36 -48.69 8.96
N ALA A 165 7.26 -48.02 8.63
CA ALA A 165 6.07 -48.64 8.06
C ALA A 165 6.36 -49.25 6.67
N LEU A 166 7.05 -48.50 5.81
CA LEU A 166 7.47 -49.00 4.49
C LEU A 166 8.35 -50.25 4.59
N THR A 167 9.37 -50.20 5.45
CA THR A 167 10.28 -51.35 5.66
C THR A 167 9.53 -52.56 6.21
N ARG A 168 8.63 -52.36 7.16
CA ARG A 168 7.76 -53.42 7.68
C ARG A 168 6.92 -54.06 6.57
N ASN A 169 6.29 -53.22 5.73
CA ASN A 169 5.47 -53.73 4.62
C ASN A 169 6.29 -54.47 3.57
N GLN A 170 7.51 -54.00 3.28
CA GLN A 170 8.43 -54.72 2.38
C GLN A 170 8.83 -56.07 2.93
N VAL A 171 9.18 -56.17 4.23
CA VAL A 171 9.51 -57.43 4.88
C VAL A 171 8.32 -58.39 4.88
N LEU A 172 7.12 -57.88 5.18
CA LEU A 172 5.89 -58.69 5.14
C LEU A 172 5.58 -59.20 3.73
N ALA A 173 5.77 -58.36 2.71
CA ALA A 173 5.59 -58.78 1.31
C ALA A 173 6.59 -59.87 0.91
N GLN A 174 7.86 -59.69 1.25
CA GLN A 174 8.89 -60.73 0.98
C GLN A 174 8.60 -62.02 1.73
N ALA A 175 8.24 -61.97 3.01
CA ALA A 175 7.86 -63.12 3.80
C ALA A 175 6.61 -63.79 3.23
N GLY A 176 5.61 -63.04 2.80
CA GLY A 176 4.39 -63.55 2.16
C GLY A 176 4.68 -64.30 0.87
N VAL A 177 5.55 -63.74 0.02
CA VAL A 177 5.99 -64.49 -1.22
C VAL A 177 6.73 -65.73 -0.89
N ALA A 178 7.66 -65.71 0.10
CA ALA A 178 8.39 -66.89 0.53
C ALA A 178 7.46 -68.00 1.10
N MET A 179 6.48 -67.63 1.92
CA MET A 179 5.47 -68.48 2.48
C MET A 179 4.57 -69.13 1.39
N LEU A 180 4.17 -68.28 0.39
CA LEU A 180 3.41 -68.77 -0.77
C LEU A 180 4.21 -69.80 -1.60
N ALA A 181 5.50 -69.52 -1.84
CA ALA A 181 6.39 -70.43 -2.49
C ALA A 181 6.50 -71.79 -1.70
N GLN A 182 6.65 -71.69 -0.37
CA GLN A 182 6.70 -72.86 0.50
C GLN A 182 5.36 -73.63 0.50
N ALA A 183 4.24 -72.91 0.58
CA ALA A 183 2.92 -73.61 0.51
C ALA A 183 2.65 -74.29 -0.81
N ASN A 184 3.15 -73.78 -1.93
CA ASN A 184 3.03 -74.39 -3.23
C ASN A 184 3.93 -75.67 -3.39
N THR A 185 5.02 -75.80 -2.62
CA THR A 185 5.86 -76.98 -2.62
C THR A 185 5.32 -78.16 -1.77
N MET A 186 4.49 -77.85 -0.75
CA MET A 186 3.91 -78.90 0.14
C MET A 186 3.05 -79.91 -0.58
N PRO A 187 2.14 -79.56 -1.50
CA PRO A 187 1.37 -80.55 -2.28
C PRO A 187 2.24 -81.43 -3.15
N GLN A 188 3.34 -80.89 -3.68
CA GLN A 188 4.28 -81.65 -4.49
C GLN A 188 5.04 -82.69 -3.67
N MET A 189 5.46 -82.36 -2.45
CA MET A 189 6.07 -83.30 -1.53
C MET A 189 5.07 -84.40 -1.07
N ALA A 190 3.81 -84.04 -0.86
CA ALA A 190 2.77 -85.00 -0.52
C ALA A 190 2.53 -86.02 -1.68
N LEU A 191 2.54 -85.55 -2.93
CA LEU A 191 2.43 -86.35 -4.12
C LEU A 191 3.62 -87.30 -4.27
N THR A 192 4.85 -86.90 -3.99
CA THR A 192 6.04 -87.73 -4.04
C THR A 192 6.03 -88.82 -2.96
N LEU A 193 5.42 -88.58 -1.81
CA LEU A 193 5.26 -89.55 -0.73
C LEU A 193 4.17 -90.63 -1.03
N LEU A 194 3.14 -90.25 -1.82
CA LEU A 194 2.06 -91.12 -2.23
C LEU A 194 2.44 -92.08 -3.43
N GLN A 195 3.49 -91.69 -4.16
CA GLN A 195 4.00 -92.44 -5.31
C GLN A 195 5.11 -93.47 -4.94
N ARG A 196 5.44 -93.59 -3.68
CA ARG A 196 6.37 -94.52 -3.12
C ARG A 196 5.61 -95.58 -2.35
#